data_3df4f021aa13cf042d1d37b7a8d8bd66
#
_entry.id   3df4f021aa13cf042d1d37b7a8d8bd66
#
_cell.length_a   1.000
_cell.length_b   1.000
_cell.length_c   1.000
_cell.angle_alpha   90.00
_cell.angle_beta   90.00
_cell.angle_gamma   90.00
#
_symmetry.space_group_name_H-M   'P 1'
#
loop_
_entity.id
_entity.type
_entity.pdbx_description
1 polymer ?
#
loop_
_entity_poly.entity_id
_entity_poly.type
_entity_poly.pdbx_seq_one_letter_code
_entity_poly.pdbx_strand_id
1 'polypeptide(L)'
;MRQIITVDENKCVGCNACIRACPVHANKTFLKEGTKDKYVTNVDYSSCINCGECVKACTHGARGYVDDIDEFKKLLEAKKPIVLIVAPAIRVSFPKSKWRVLMNWLRSRGRVKIYDVAYGADICTYMHNQYMMEHPGAKLVSQPCPAVVNYIQMYRPELISHLSPVLSPAGCVAAYLRRYKNVSDPMFMLSPCIAKTSEAEREKLFDYNVTFRHLEDYANSNGIRWDGSQEFEFDESYEGSLGRLYPMPGGLKETMHALNKDLTIRTAEGPHTLYDRLERYYQTEDRKKPDLLDVLNCQFGCNLGTATASTVATLMEAESTMDSLANQAKNDTKGGLLGVGKLKRFKEFDKTLRLSDFTTNYHENRVTFTAPTVEDYKRIFRMMHKDTDESQNINCGACGYRTCHDMACAIFRGMNVRENCIHYLKYSLDRSFVKIKDVYDTTVDEVSKINAISEEMNDGQGTIVSAANDIGTKASELSGNISRLQKFSQNVLNMYKDKKSEELKPEDFSKMQQFVAAISTMTQSYYEVAQEFEQRSENITEQVMNLAAAIDALSELSENLKETVTEAEETAEQSSYYIE
;
A
#
# COMPACT_ATOMS: atom_id res chain seq x y z
N MET A 1 20.16 3.94 -13.12
CA MET A 1 20.19 3.04 -11.95
C MET A 1 19.22 1.90 -12.20
N ARG A 2 19.61 0.65 -11.97
CA ARG A 2 18.78 -0.55 -12.19
C ARG A 2 17.54 -0.50 -11.29
N GLN A 3 16.40 -0.93 -11.83
CA GLN A 3 15.16 -1.12 -11.08
C GLN A 3 15.28 -2.41 -10.27
N ILE A 4 15.54 -2.28 -8.98
CA ILE A 4 15.82 -3.40 -8.09
C ILE A 4 14.56 -3.84 -7.34
N ILE A 5 13.73 -2.89 -6.90
CA ILE A 5 12.51 -3.18 -6.15
C ILE A 5 11.43 -3.72 -7.08
N THR A 6 10.75 -4.78 -6.69
CA THR A 6 9.58 -5.32 -7.41
C THR A 6 8.32 -5.13 -6.61
N VAL A 7 7.18 -5.02 -7.31
CA VAL A 7 5.86 -4.85 -6.69
C VAL A 7 4.86 -5.80 -7.31
N ASP A 8 4.19 -6.58 -6.48
CA ASP A 8 3.02 -7.37 -6.84
C ASP A 8 1.75 -6.61 -6.43
N GLU A 9 1.13 -5.94 -7.40
CA GLU A 9 -0.07 -5.13 -7.16
C GLU A 9 -1.29 -5.96 -6.73
N ASN A 10 -1.29 -7.28 -6.98
CA ASN A 10 -2.38 -8.15 -6.54
C ASN A 10 -2.34 -8.40 -5.02
N LYS A 11 -1.14 -8.43 -4.45
CA LYS A 11 -0.93 -8.57 -3.00
C LYS A 11 -0.96 -7.23 -2.26
N CYS A 12 -0.89 -6.11 -2.98
CA CYS A 12 -0.91 -4.79 -2.36
C CYS A 12 -2.31 -4.46 -1.83
N VAL A 13 -2.40 -4.10 -0.54
CA VAL A 13 -3.65 -3.71 0.14
C VAL A 13 -3.74 -2.21 0.43
N GLY A 14 -2.79 -1.39 -0.05
CA GLY A 14 -2.80 0.06 0.17
C GLY A 14 -2.52 0.52 1.61
N CYS A 15 -1.88 -0.29 2.45
CA CYS A 15 -1.67 0.00 3.88
C CYS A 15 -0.65 1.12 4.18
N ASN A 16 -0.03 1.73 3.20
CA ASN A 16 0.92 2.84 3.28
C ASN A 16 2.23 2.57 4.05
N ALA A 17 2.49 1.35 4.53
CA ALA A 17 3.71 1.02 5.27
C ALA A 17 4.98 1.33 4.46
N CYS A 18 4.96 1.06 3.16
CA CYS A 18 6.07 1.35 2.24
C CYS A 18 6.30 2.86 2.00
N ILE A 19 5.23 3.68 2.05
CA ILE A 19 5.33 5.15 1.97
C ILE A 19 6.00 5.66 3.23
N ARG A 20 5.52 5.23 4.40
CA ARG A 20 6.06 5.62 5.71
C ARG A 20 7.53 5.26 5.88
N ALA A 21 7.92 4.07 5.40
CA ALA A 21 9.31 3.60 5.51
C ALA A 21 10.25 4.26 4.51
N CYS A 22 9.74 4.95 3.48
CA CYS A 22 10.56 5.52 2.41
C CYS A 22 11.13 6.88 2.79
N PRO A 23 12.45 7.02 2.97
CA PRO A 23 13.05 8.28 3.41
C PRO A 23 13.01 9.39 2.34
N VAL A 24 12.73 9.04 1.08
CA VAL A 24 12.73 9.97 -0.06
C VAL A 24 11.37 10.04 -0.75
N HIS A 25 10.33 9.41 -0.18
CA HIS A 25 8.97 9.40 -0.71
C HIS A 25 8.87 8.94 -2.19
N ALA A 26 9.68 7.98 -2.59
CA ALA A 26 9.73 7.41 -3.94
C ALA A 26 8.64 6.34 -4.18
N ASN A 27 7.51 6.43 -3.50
CA ASN A 27 6.37 5.51 -3.68
C ASN A 27 5.18 6.29 -4.22
N LYS A 28 4.61 5.78 -5.32
CA LYS A 28 3.45 6.36 -5.99
C LYS A 28 2.21 5.52 -5.72
N THR A 29 1.16 6.15 -5.20
CA THR A 29 -0.16 5.54 -4.98
C THR A 29 -1.11 5.93 -6.10
N PHE A 30 -1.86 4.95 -6.62
CA PHE A 30 -2.83 5.16 -7.69
C PHE A 30 -3.96 4.13 -7.59
N LEU A 31 -5.09 4.42 -8.24
CA LEU A 31 -6.20 3.50 -8.35
C LEU A 31 -5.80 2.33 -9.27
N LYS A 32 -5.94 1.09 -8.78
CA LYS A 32 -5.62 -0.10 -9.57
C LYS A 32 -6.55 -0.21 -10.77
N GLU A 33 -5.97 -0.45 -11.94
CA GLU A 33 -6.73 -0.61 -13.18
C GLU A 33 -7.78 -1.72 -13.06
N GLY A 34 -8.98 -1.45 -13.56
CA GLY A 34 -10.12 -2.38 -13.49
C GLY A 34 -10.83 -2.43 -12.14
N THR A 35 -10.47 -1.58 -11.16
CA THR A 35 -11.15 -1.48 -9.85
C THR A 35 -11.72 -0.06 -9.65
N LYS A 36 -12.72 0.07 -8.76
CA LYS A 36 -13.36 1.36 -8.46
C LYS A 36 -12.77 2.06 -7.24
N ASP A 37 -12.18 1.30 -6.32
CA ASP A 37 -11.83 1.72 -4.96
C ASP A 37 -10.53 1.12 -4.43
N LYS A 38 -9.89 0.21 -5.16
CA LYS A 38 -8.64 -0.41 -4.72
C LYS A 38 -7.43 0.44 -5.09
N TYR A 39 -6.85 1.12 -4.12
CA TYR A 39 -5.58 1.84 -4.29
C TYR A 39 -4.40 0.93 -4.01
N VAL A 40 -3.39 1.02 -4.87
CA VAL A 40 -2.14 0.27 -4.77
C VAL A 40 -0.95 1.22 -4.87
N THR A 41 0.21 0.75 -4.40
CA THR A 41 1.41 1.58 -4.35
C THR A 41 2.53 0.93 -5.14
N ASN A 42 3.13 1.65 -6.08
CA ASN A 42 4.31 1.23 -6.84
C ASN A 42 5.52 2.14 -6.54
N VAL A 43 6.69 1.80 -7.09
CA VAL A 43 7.92 2.59 -6.92
C VAL A 43 8.10 3.56 -8.08
N ASP A 44 8.40 4.81 -7.76
CA ASP A 44 8.97 5.73 -8.73
C ASP A 44 10.49 5.51 -8.77
N TYR A 45 10.94 4.77 -9.77
CA TYR A 45 12.36 4.41 -9.93
C TYR A 45 13.26 5.60 -10.26
N SER A 46 12.69 6.69 -10.75
CA SER A 46 13.44 7.92 -11.05
C SER A 46 13.92 8.64 -9.77
N SER A 47 13.21 8.43 -8.68
CA SER A 47 13.48 9.03 -7.36
C SER A 47 13.94 8.02 -6.30
N CYS A 48 13.97 6.72 -6.62
CA CYS A 48 14.30 5.65 -5.68
C CYS A 48 15.82 5.54 -5.44
N ILE A 49 16.24 5.55 -4.17
CA ILE A 49 17.65 5.35 -3.76
C ILE A 49 18.04 3.89 -3.55
N ASN A 50 17.17 2.93 -3.86
CA ASN A 50 17.38 1.49 -3.74
C ASN A 50 17.71 0.99 -2.31
N CYS A 51 17.28 1.68 -1.25
CA CYS A 51 17.62 1.32 0.12
C CYS A 51 16.96 0.02 0.63
N GLY A 52 15.78 -0.36 0.08
CA GLY A 52 15.06 -1.58 0.46
C GLY A 52 14.15 -1.47 1.69
N GLU A 53 14.03 -0.31 2.32
CA GLU A 53 13.18 -0.15 3.52
C GLU A 53 11.70 -0.46 3.24
N CYS A 54 11.21 -0.16 2.04
CA CYS A 54 9.85 -0.49 1.64
C CYS A 54 9.61 -2.02 1.49
N VAL A 55 10.66 -2.80 1.16
CA VAL A 55 10.60 -4.27 1.13
C VAL A 55 10.51 -4.79 2.55
N LYS A 56 11.39 -4.29 3.44
CA LYS A 56 11.41 -4.67 4.87
C LYS A 56 10.10 -4.34 5.59
N ALA A 57 9.47 -3.21 5.25
CA ALA A 57 8.22 -2.76 5.86
C ALA A 57 6.96 -3.48 5.35
N CYS A 58 7.04 -4.22 4.24
CA CYS A 58 5.87 -4.85 3.64
C CYS A 58 5.56 -6.21 4.27
N THR A 59 4.56 -6.27 5.13
CA THR A 59 4.08 -7.51 5.77
C THR A 59 3.15 -8.34 4.89
N HIS A 60 2.68 -7.79 3.75
CA HIS A 60 1.75 -8.46 2.83
C HIS A 60 2.46 -9.20 1.69
N GLY A 61 3.79 -9.20 1.64
CA GLY A 61 4.54 -9.83 0.56
C GLY A 61 4.32 -9.21 -0.82
N ALA A 62 3.81 -7.97 -0.87
CA ALA A 62 3.60 -7.23 -2.12
C ALA A 62 4.90 -6.58 -2.65
N ARG A 63 5.93 -6.44 -1.80
CA ARG A 63 7.23 -5.89 -2.16
C ARG A 63 8.29 -6.97 -2.15
N GLY A 64 9.04 -7.02 -3.22
CA GLY A 64 10.19 -7.87 -3.39
C GLY A 64 11.36 -7.10 -3.99
N TYR A 65 12.39 -7.82 -4.37
CA TYR A 65 13.53 -7.25 -5.07
C TYR A 65 14.19 -8.30 -5.97
N VAL A 66 15.01 -7.85 -6.90
CA VAL A 66 15.86 -8.67 -7.74
C VAL A 66 17.32 -8.41 -7.42
N ASP A 67 18.13 -9.46 -7.43
CA ASP A 67 19.59 -9.40 -7.38
C ASP A 67 20.19 -10.32 -8.46
N ASP A 68 21.46 -10.63 -8.36
CA ASP A 68 22.16 -11.38 -9.39
C ASP A 68 22.25 -12.89 -9.08
N ILE A 69 21.31 -13.43 -8.29
CA ILE A 69 21.29 -14.86 -7.91
C ILE A 69 21.20 -15.80 -9.12
N ASP A 70 20.51 -15.40 -10.18
CA ASP A 70 20.33 -16.28 -11.34
C ASP A 70 21.63 -16.41 -12.17
N GLU A 71 22.39 -15.31 -12.33
CA GLU A 71 23.72 -15.40 -12.94
C GLU A 71 24.71 -16.18 -12.04
N PHE A 72 24.60 -16.01 -10.73
CA PHE A 72 25.36 -16.80 -9.75
C PHE A 72 25.10 -18.31 -9.93
N LYS A 73 23.84 -18.73 -9.94
CA LYS A 73 23.43 -20.14 -10.17
C LYS A 73 24.02 -20.68 -11.47
N LYS A 74 23.82 -19.94 -12.55
CA LYS A 74 24.28 -20.31 -13.89
C LYS A 74 25.79 -20.58 -13.95
N LEU A 75 26.60 -19.68 -13.37
CA LEU A 75 28.06 -19.85 -13.36
C LEU A 75 28.51 -20.96 -12.43
N LEU A 76 27.88 -21.11 -11.26
CA LEU A 76 28.19 -22.13 -10.29
C LEU A 76 27.87 -23.54 -10.81
N GLU A 77 26.69 -23.73 -11.42
CA GLU A 77 26.25 -24.99 -12.03
C GLU A 77 27.12 -25.37 -13.24
N ALA A 78 27.54 -24.38 -14.03
CA ALA A 78 28.48 -24.54 -15.12
C ALA A 78 29.93 -24.80 -14.66
N LYS A 79 30.19 -24.84 -13.31
CA LYS A 79 31.51 -24.98 -12.70
C LYS A 79 32.56 -23.99 -13.22
N LYS A 80 32.11 -22.80 -13.62
CA LYS A 80 33.01 -21.71 -13.99
C LYS A 80 33.76 -21.20 -12.78
N PRO A 81 35.02 -20.74 -12.92
CA PRO A 81 35.69 -20.10 -11.81
C PRO A 81 34.97 -18.82 -11.42
N ILE A 82 34.69 -18.65 -10.15
CA ILE A 82 34.04 -17.46 -9.57
C ILE A 82 34.75 -17.03 -8.29
N VAL A 83 34.67 -15.77 -7.99
CA VAL A 83 35.16 -15.16 -6.77
C VAL A 83 34.01 -14.62 -5.95
N LEU A 84 33.98 -14.95 -4.67
CA LEU A 84 33.04 -14.44 -3.70
C LEU A 84 33.75 -13.49 -2.74
N ILE A 85 33.27 -12.29 -2.60
CA ILE A 85 33.64 -11.37 -1.54
C ILE A 85 32.47 -11.27 -0.54
N VAL A 86 32.70 -11.63 0.71
CA VAL A 86 31.63 -11.90 1.67
C VAL A 86 31.57 -10.82 2.73
N ALA A 87 30.41 -10.17 2.88
CA ALA A 87 30.21 -9.13 3.89
C ALA A 87 30.34 -9.71 5.32
N PRO A 88 31.00 -9.00 6.27
CA PRO A 88 31.18 -9.47 7.64
C PRO A 88 29.85 -9.73 8.38
N ALA A 89 28.75 -9.09 7.98
CA ALA A 89 27.40 -9.31 8.47
C ALA A 89 26.88 -10.74 8.29
N ILE A 90 27.57 -11.59 7.53
CA ILE A 90 27.23 -13.01 7.37
C ILE A 90 27.22 -13.74 8.71
N ARG A 91 28.07 -13.33 9.65
CA ARG A 91 28.20 -13.93 10.98
C ARG A 91 26.95 -13.74 11.84
N VAL A 92 26.22 -12.65 11.60
CA VAL A 92 24.92 -12.33 12.23
C VAL A 92 23.76 -12.92 11.44
N SER A 93 23.80 -12.86 10.11
CA SER A 93 22.75 -13.42 9.24
C SER A 93 22.65 -14.95 9.35
N PHE A 94 23.78 -15.63 9.54
CA PHE A 94 23.86 -17.09 9.72
C PHE A 94 24.57 -17.43 11.03
N PRO A 95 23.89 -17.26 12.19
CA PRO A 95 24.50 -17.41 13.51
C PRO A 95 24.92 -18.86 13.80
N LYS A 96 25.58 -19.05 14.93
CA LYS A 96 26.02 -20.39 15.41
C LYS A 96 26.86 -21.14 14.37
N SER A 97 27.79 -20.44 13.70
CA SER A 97 28.70 -21.00 12.71
C SER A 97 28.02 -21.51 11.40
N LYS A 98 26.73 -21.34 11.21
CA LYS A 98 26.03 -21.69 9.95
C LYS A 98 26.68 -21.02 8.73
N TRP A 99 27.22 -19.82 8.86
CA TRP A 99 27.95 -19.17 7.79
C TRP A 99 29.15 -19.97 7.29
N ARG A 100 29.87 -20.69 8.17
CA ARG A 100 30.99 -21.55 7.78
C ARG A 100 30.51 -22.77 7.01
N VAL A 101 29.40 -23.34 7.43
CA VAL A 101 28.74 -24.43 6.71
C VAL A 101 28.37 -23.99 5.30
N LEU A 102 27.75 -22.80 5.17
CA LEU A 102 27.39 -22.22 3.89
C LEU A 102 28.61 -21.98 2.97
N MET A 103 29.69 -21.41 3.51
CA MET A 103 30.91 -21.14 2.74
C MET A 103 31.58 -22.45 2.26
N ASN A 104 31.69 -23.45 3.10
CA ASN A 104 32.22 -24.76 2.72
C ASN A 104 31.32 -25.44 1.68
N TRP A 105 30.01 -25.34 1.86
CA TRP A 105 29.05 -25.88 0.89
C TRP A 105 29.21 -25.22 -0.49
N LEU A 106 29.33 -23.89 -0.57
CA LEU A 106 29.57 -23.16 -1.81
C LEU A 106 30.90 -23.59 -2.46
N ARG A 107 31.98 -23.71 -1.66
CA ARG A 107 33.29 -24.16 -2.16
C ARG A 107 33.23 -25.57 -2.73
N SER A 108 32.37 -26.44 -2.20
CA SER A 108 32.19 -27.81 -2.70
C SER A 108 31.43 -27.89 -4.04
N ARG A 109 30.71 -26.82 -4.42
CA ARG A 109 29.87 -26.80 -5.64
C ARG A 109 30.63 -26.50 -6.93
N GLY A 110 31.80 -25.85 -6.85
CA GLY A 110 32.53 -25.46 -8.04
C GLY A 110 33.92 -24.93 -7.77
N ARG A 111 34.45 -24.18 -8.74
CA ARG A 111 35.75 -23.50 -8.64
C ARG A 111 35.53 -22.12 -7.99
N VAL A 112 35.35 -22.11 -6.67
CA VAL A 112 34.96 -20.95 -5.90
C VAL A 112 36.12 -20.52 -4.99
N LYS A 113 36.59 -19.27 -5.14
CA LYS A 113 37.47 -18.59 -4.20
C LYS A 113 36.63 -17.64 -3.33
N ILE A 114 36.92 -17.57 -2.04
CA ILE A 114 36.11 -16.83 -1.06
C ILE A 114 36.99 -15.92 -0.22
N TYR A 115 36.72 -14.60 -0.25
CA TYR A 115 37.48 -13.58 0.45
C TYR A 115 36.61 -12.80 1.44
N ASP A 116 37.18 -12.38 2.56
CA ASP A 116 36.48 -11.59 3.59
C ASP A 116 36.51 -10.09 3.25
N VAL A 117 35.31 -9.47 3.14
CA VAL A 117 35.20 -8.01 2.98
C VAL A 117 35.68 -7.26 4.22
N ALA A 118 35.79 -7.90 5.37
CA ALA A 118 36.41 -7.30 6.57
C ALA A 118 37.89 -6.96 6.33
N TYR A 119 38.60 -7.71 5.48
CA TYR A 119 39.95 -7.33 5.04
C TYR A 119 39.93 -6.05 4.21
N GLY A 120 38.95 -5.91 3.30
CA GLY A 120 38.75 -4.68 2.56
C GLY A 120 38.35 -3.50 3.45
N ALA A 121 37.66 -3.77 4.58
CA ALA A 121 37.35 -2.76 5.58
C ALA A 121 38.59 -2.29 6.35
N ASP A 122 39.54 -3.16 6.63
CA ASP A 122 40.85 -2.76 7.18
C ASP A 122 41.59 -1.86 6.18
N ILE A 123 41.59 -2.20 4.88
CA ILE A 123 42.14 -1.34 3.82
C ILE A 123 41.41 0.00 3.77
N CYS A 124 40.07 -0.02 3.78
CA CYS A 124 39.24 1.21 3.76
C CYS A 124 39.57 2.14 4.94
N THR A 125 39.69 1.60 6.15
CA THR A 125 40.09 2.38 7.34
C THR A 125 41.49 3.00 7.15
N TYR A 126 42.43 2.21 6.66
CA TYR A 126 43.79 2.70 6.40
C TYR A 126 43.78 3.83 5.37
N MET A 127 43.08 3.68 4.27
CA MET A 127 42.98 4.68 3.20
C MET A 127 42.25 5.97 3.64
N HIS A 128 41.22 5.85 4.50
CA HIS A 128 40.61 7.03 5.12
C HIS A 128 41.63 7.81 5.96
N ASN A 129 42.40 7.10 6.79
CA ASN A 129 43.44 7.75 7.58
C ASN A 129 44.49 8.42 6.71
N GLN A 130 44.95 7.77 5.63
CA GLN A 130 45.89 8.34 4.68
C GLN A 130 45.30 9.60 3.99
N TYR A 131 44.08 9.49 3.49
CA TYR A 131 43.41 10.63 2.85
C TYR A 131 43.28 11.83 3.78
N MET A 132 42.90 11.61 5.05
CA MET A 132 42.81 12.71 6.04
C MET A 132 44.16 13.30 6.42
N MET A 133 45.22 12.50 6.39
CA MET A 133 46.59 13.01 6.58
C MET A 133 47.07 13.85 5.41
N GLU A 134 46.74 13.46 4.17
CA GLU A 134 47.08 14.21 2.95
C GLU A 134 46.21 15.47 2.78
N HIS A 135 45.00 15.51 3.41
CA HIS A 135 44.05 16.62 3.32
C HIS A 135 43.65 17.12 4.72
N PRO A 136 44.58 17.81 5.44
CA PRO A 136 44.29 18.31 6.79
C PRO A 136 43.06 19.23 6.80
N GLY A 137 42.15 19.00 7.73
CA GLY A 137 40.90 19.77 7.87
C GLY A 137 39.75 19.34 6.97
N ALA A 138 39.90 18.27 6.17
CA ALA A 138 38.82 17.70 5.42
C ALA A 138 37.65 17.29 6.34
N LYS A 139 36.41 17.58 5.89
CA LYS A 139 35.16 17.23 6.59
C LYS A 139 34.40 16.24 5.72
N LEU A 140 34.38 14.98 6.14
CA LEU A 140 33.90 13.89 5.31
C LEU A 140 32.59 13.30 5.80
N VAL A 141 31.78 12.81 4.87
CA VAL A 141 30.66 11.88 5.08
C VAL A 141 31.10 10.51 4.56
N SER A 142 30.94 9.45 5.35
CA SER A 142 31.37 8.12 4.95
C SER A 142 30.49 7.53 3.82
N GLN A 143 31.05 6.65 3.02
CA GLN A 143 30.46 6.14 1.79
C GLN A 143 30.18 4.62 1.76
N PRO A 144 30.31 3.83 2.84
CA PRO A 144 30.15 2.37 2.75
C PRO A 144 28.71 1.95 2.44
N CYS A 145 27.75 2.85 2.61
CA CYS A 145 26.33 2.62 2.34
C CYS A 145 25.92 3.18 0.96
N PRO A 146 25.66 2.31 -0.06
CA PRO A 146 25.29 2.79 -1.40
C PRO A 146 23.98 3.58 -1.43
N ALA A 147 23.04 3.32 -0.51
CA ALA A 147 21.80 4.09 -0.41
C ALA A 147 22.06 5.54 -0.02
N VAL A 148 23.06 5.79 0.86
CA VAL A 148 23.47 7.14 1.24
C VAL A 148 24.18 7.85 0.08
N VAL A 149 25.04 7.13 -0.63
CA VAL A 149 25.70 7.66 -1.84
C VAL A 149 24.66 8.06 -2.89
N ASN A 150 23.69 7.16 -3.17
CA ASN A 150 22.59 7.46 -4.08
C ASN A 150 21.79 8.68 -3.62
N TYR A 151 21.48 8.79 -2.33
CA TYR A 151 20.79 9.95 -1.78
C TYR A 151 21.57 11.25 -2.01
N ILE A 152 22.87 11.27 -1.69
CA ILE A 152 23.71 12.45 -1.89
C ILE A 152 23.73 12.85 -3.36
N GLN A 153 23.99 11.91 -4.27
CA GLN A 153 24.03 12.18 -5.70
C GLN A 153 22.69 12.68 -6.27
N MET A 154 21.56 12.20 -5.73
CA MET A 154 20.21 12.48 -6.25
C MET A 154 19.54 13.68 -5.57
N TYR A 155 19.69 13.83 -4.27
CA TYR A 155 18.90 14.78 -3.47
C TYR A 155 19.74 15.90 -2.85
N ARG A 156 21.04 15.68 -2.63
CA ARG A 156 21.96 16.66 -2.04
C ARG A 156 23.33 16.64 -2.72
N PRO A 157 23.39 16.86 -4.06
CA PRO A 157 24.67 16.83 -4.77
C PRO A 157 25.67 17.88 -4.27
N GLU A 158 25.21 18.89 -3.53
CA GLU A 158 26.07 19.84 -2.83
C GLU A 158 26.98 19.16 -1.78
N LEU A 159 26.59 17.97 -1.28
CA LEU A 159 27.42 17.20 -0.34
C LEU A 159 28.43 16.27 -1.04
N ILE A 160 28.47 16.20 -2.37
CA ILE A 160 29.44 15.35 -3.09
C ILE A 160 30.87 15.70 -2.74
N SER A 161 31.18 16.99 -2.54
CA SER A 161 32.50 17.45 -2.12
C SER A 161 32.90 17.02 -0.71
N HIS A 162 31.92 16.66 0.12
CA HIS A 162 32.12 16.10 1.45
C HIS A 162 32.06 14.57 1.47
N LEU A 163 31.58 13.91 0.41
CA LEU A 163 31.51 12.45 0.37
C LEU A 163 32.94 11.90 0.26
N SER A 164 33.29 10.98 1.18
CA SER A 164 34.63 10.40 1.17
C SER A 164 34.93 9.76 -0.18
N PRO A 165 36.06 10.12 -0.83
CA PRO A 165 36.45 9.53 -2.10
C PRO A 165 37.00 8.10 -1.94
N VAL A 166 37.26 7.63 -0.73
CA VAL A 166 37.77 6.29 -0.48
C VAL A 166 36.73 5.27 -0.87
N LEU A 167 37.12 4.18 -1.53
CA LEU A 167 36.22 3.07 -1.87
C LEU A 167 35.62 2.43 -0.62
N SER A 168 34.41 1.88 -0.74
CA SER A 168 33.79 1.10 0.33
C SER A 168 34.62 -0.14 0.67
N PRO A 169 34.38 -0.81 1.81
CA PRO A 169 35.03 -2.09 2.11
C PRO A 169 34.94 -3.12 0.98
N ALA A 170 33.78 -3.25 0.32
CA ALA A 170 33.63 -4.14 -0.82
C ALA A 170 34.45 -3.67 -2.02
N GLY A 171 34.44 -2.38 -2.32
CA GLY A 171 35.28 -1.77 -3.35
C GLY A 171 36.76 -1.93 -3.04
N CYS A 172 37.18 -1.77 -1.80
CA CYS A 172 38.59 -1.93 -1.38
C CYS A 172 39.10 -3.36 -1.58
N VAL A 173 38.37 -4.39 -1.13
CA VAL A 173 38.80 -5.78 -1.36
C VAL A 173 38.77 -6.13 -2.84
N ALA A 174 37.76 -5.67 -3.59
CA ALA A 174 37.68 -5.89 -5.02
C ALA A 174 38.83 -5.22 -5.78
N ALA A 175 39.13 -3.95 -5.48
CA ALA A 175 40.28 -3.23 -6.06
C ALA A 175 41.60 -3.93 -5.72
N TYR A 176 41.78 -4.40 -4.48
CA TYR A 176 42.94 -5.17 -4.08
C TYR A 176 43.09 -6.45 -4.91
N LEU A 177 42.02 -7.23 -5.02
CA LEU A 177 42.04 -8.47 -5.81
C LEU A 177 42.28 -8.21 -7.30
N ARG A 178 41.66 -7.20 -7.89
CA ARG A 178 41.81 -6.83 -9.31
C ARG A 178 43.22 -6.29 -9.61
N ARG A 179 43.70 -5.34 -8.80
CA ARG A 179 44.90 -4.54 -9.11
C ARG A 179 46.18 -5.15 -8.57
N TYR A 180 46.13 -5.83 -7.41
CA TYR A 180 47.34 -6.35 -6.74
C TYR A 180 47.47 -7.88 -6.84
N LYS A 181 46.33 -8.58 -7.13
CA LYS A 181 46.32 -10.04 -7.26
C LYS A 181 45.97 -10.52 -8.67
N ASN A 182 45.69 -9.59 -9.60
CA ASN A 182 45.35 -9.87 -10.99
C ASN A 182 44.18 -10.87 -11.12
N VAL A 183 43.22 -10.82 -10.22
CA VAL A 183 42.02 -11.66 -10.28
C VAL A 183 41.10 -11.14 -11.38
N SER A 184 40.81 -11.95 -12.39
CA SER A 184 39.95 -11.60 -13.53
C SER A 184 38.61 -12.34 -13.53
N ASP A 185 38.47 -13.38 -12.72
CA ASP A 185 37.23 -14.18 -12.64
C ASP A 185 36.03 -13.30 -12.22
N PRO A 186 34.78 -13.67 -12.65
CA PRO A 186 33.58 -13.01 -12.22
C PRO A 186 33.49 -12.95 -10.68
N MET A 187 33.23 -11.73 -10.16
CA MET A 187 33.28 -11.45 -8.73
C MET A 187 31.90 -11.09 -8.20
N PHE A 188 31.41 -11.87 -7.26
CA PHE A 188 30.12 -11.71 -6.61
C PHE A 188 30.30 -11.19 -5.18
N MET A 189 29.63 -10.07 -4.87
CA MET A 189 29.45 -9.61 -3.50
C MET A 189 28.32 -10.39 -2.84
N LEU A 190 28.61 -11.13 -1.78
CA LEU A 190 27.59 -11.73 -0.91
C LEU A 190 27.26 -10.75 0.22
N SER A 191 26.02 -10.25 0.28
CA SER A 191 25.70 -9.12 1.15
C SER A 191 24.30 -9.16 1.78
N PRO A 192 24.06 -8.44 2.90
CA PRO A 192 22.74 -8.25 3.47
C PRO A 192 21.96 -7.10 2.80
N CYS A 193 22.40 -6.58 1.66
CA CYS A 193 22.01 -5.27 1.14
C CYS A 193 21.68 -5.29 -0.35
N ILE A 194 20.46 -4.88 -0.71
CA ILE A 194 20.08 -4.78 -2.13
C ILE A 194 20.75 -3.59 -2.84
N ALA A 195 21.07 -2.52 -2.11
CA ALA A 195 21.70 -1.33 -2.69
C ALA A 195 23.14 -1.57 -3.19
N LYS A 196 23.80 -2.68 -2.80
CA LYS A 196 25.13 -3.06 -3.31
C LYS A 196 25.14 -3.30 -4.81
N THR A 197 24.00 -3.64 -5.41
CA THR A 197 23.86 -3.67 -6.88
C THR A 197 24.15 -2.31 -7.52
N SER A 198 23.70 -1.20 -6.91
CA SER A 198 24.02 0.15 -7.42
C SER A 198 25.52 0.47 -7.33
N GLU A 199 26.21 -0.04 -6.34
CA GLU A 199 27.66 0.11 -6.20
C GLU A 199 28.42 -0.72 -7.24
N ALA A 200 28.00 -1.95 -7.48
CA ALA A 200 28.58 -2.81 -8.51
C ALA A 200 28.52 -2.11 -9.90
N GLU A 201 27.36 -1.55 -10.25
CA GLU A 201 27.16 -0.83 -11.51
C GLU A 201 28.02 0.45 -11.62
N ARG A 202 28.20 1.17 -10.49
CA ARG A 202 28.94 2.43 -10.47
C ARG A 202 30.46 2.20 -10.52
N GLU A 203 30.96 1.36 -9.61
CA GLU A 203 32.41 1.19 -9.42
C GLU A 203 33.03 0.19 -10.39
N LYS A 204 32.26 -0.80 -10.86
CA LYS A 204 32.71 -1.89 -11.78
C LYS A 204 33.94 -2.65 -11.29
N LEU A 205 34.14 -2.71 -9.98
CA LEU A 205 35.24 -3.43 -9.33
C LEU A 205 34.84 -4.87 -8.99
N PHE A 206 33.59 -5.09 -8.63
CA PHE A 206 32.95 -6.40 -8.58
C PHE A 206 31.73 -6.39 -9.51
N ASP A 207 31.38 -7.55 -10.04
CA ASP A 207 30.45 -7.62 -11.18
C ASP A 207 28.99 -7.76 -10.73
N TYR A 208 28.74 -8.44 -9.61
CA TYR A 208 27.41 -8.88 -9.20
C TYR A 208 27.20 -8.75 -7.68
N ASN A 209 25.93 -8.62 -7.28
CA ASN A 209 25.52 -8.64 -5.88
C ASN A 209 24.47 -9.74 -5.65
N VAL A 210 24.77 -10.68 -4.76
CA VAL A 210 23.85 -11.73 -4.32
C VAL A 210 23.52 -11.50 -2.84
N THR A 211 22.25 -11.43 -2.53
CA THR A 211 21.80 -11.17 -1.17
C THR A 211 21.80 -12.44 -0.31
N PHE A 212 21.97 -12.27 0.98
CA PHE A 212 21.95 -13.40 1.92
C PHE A 212 20.61 -14.14 1.92
N ARG A 213 19.50 -13.43 1.69
CA ARG A 213 18.16 -14.03 1.60
C ARG A 213 18.07 -15.00 0.40
N HIS A 214 18.37 -14.52 -0.79
CA HIS A 214 18.31 -15.37 -1.98
C HIS A 214 19.37 -16.47 -1.98
N LEU A 215 20.52 -16.22 -1.36
CA LEU A 215 21.54 -17.24 -1.18
C LEU A 215 21.08 -18.35 -0.23
N GLU A 216 20.39 -18.01 0.86
CA GLU A 216 19.79 -18.97 1.79
C GLU A 216 18.73 -19.83 1.08
N ASP A 217 17.84 -19.19 0.33
CA ASP A 217 16.78 -19.86 -0.44
C ASP A 217 17.38 -20.83 -1.46
N TYR A 218 18.44 -20.41 -2.15
CA TYR A 218 19.17 -21.27 -3.08
C TYR A 218 19.83 -22.47 -2.38
N ALA A 219 20.50 -22.23 -1.26
CA ALA A 219 21.15 -23.29 -0.49
C ALA A 219 20.13 -24.31 0.05
N ASN A 220 19.02 -23.84 0.59
CA ASN A 220 17.92 -24.67 1.08
C ASN A 220 17.31 -25.54 -0.04
N SER A 221 17.03 -24.92 -1.19
CA SER A 221 16.48 -25.62 -2.36
C SER A 221 17.43 -26.68 -2.94
N ASN A 222 18.74 -26.56 -2.65
CA ASN A 222 19.76 -27.49 -3.10
C ASN A 222 20.27 -28.43 -1.99
N GLY A 223 19.51 -28.59 -0.91
CA GLY A 223 19.71 -29.61 0.12
C GLY A 223 20.91 -29.39 1.02
N ILE A 224 21.25 -28.12 1.33
CA ILE A 224 22.27 -27.83 2.35
C ILE A 224 21.88 -28.44 3.70
N ARG A 225 22.84 -29.03 4.39
CA ARG A 225 22.67 -29.48 5.77
C ARG A 225 23.33 -28.46 6.70
N TRP A 226 22.53 -27.79 7.54
CA TRP A 226 22.98 -26.72 8.43
C TRP A 226 23.58 -27.21 9.75
N ASP A 227 23.63 -28.54 9.96
CA ASP A 227 24.19 -29.18 11.14
C ASP A 227 25.70 -29.32 11.01
N GLY A 228 26.39 -28.99 12.04
CA GLY A 228 27.84 -29.18 12.21
C GLY A 228 28.59 -27.86 12.43
N SER A 229 29.61 -27.91 13.29
CA SER A 229 30.65 -26.89 13.42
C SER A 229 31.75 -27.24 12.43
N GLN A 230 31.85 -26.55 11.32
CA GLN A 230 32.95 -26.72 10.38
C GLN A 230 33.94 -25.58 10.56
N GLU A 231 35.22 -25.90 10.52
CA GLU A 231 36.25 -24.88 10.36
C GLU A 231 36.18 -24.35 8.91
N PHE A 232 36.43 -23.06 8.74
CA PHE A 232 36.49 -22.43 7.45
C PHE A 232 37.56 -21.35 7.46
N GLU A 233 38.38 -21.34 6.44
CA GLU A 233 39.39 -20.30 6.22
C GLU A 233 39.11 -19.61 4.88
N PHE A 234 39.23 -18.28 4.85
CA PHE A 234 39.19 -17.50 3.62
C PHE A 234 40.44 -17.79 2.77
N ASP A 235 40.29 -17.68 1.46
CA ASP A 235 41.40 -17.88 0.55
C ASP A 235 42.51 -16.84 0.81
N GLU A 236 43.76 -17.30 0.68
CA GLU A 236 44.99 -16.55 0.98
C GLU A 236 45.08 -16.03 2.44
N SER A 237 44.26 -16.58 3.35
CA SER A 237 44.20 -16.18 4.77
C SER A 237 43.93 -14.68 4.98
N TYR A 238 43.28 -14.01 4.01
CA TYR A 238 42.88 -12.59 4.12
C TYR A 238 41.62 -12.46 4.94
N GLU A 239 41.72 -12.68 6.22
CA GLU A 239 40.65 -12.40 7.17
C GLU A 239 40.86 -11.02 7.81
N GLY A 240 39.77 -10.23 7.86
CA GLY A 240 39.80 -8.91 8.47
C GLY A 240 39.96 -8.96 9.99
N SER A 241 40.50 -7.92 10.59
CA SER A 241 40.57 -7.77 12.05
C SER A 241 39.54 -6.76 12.55
N LEU A 242 39.89 -5.49 12.65
CA LEU A 242 38.98 -4.39 13.03
C LEU A 242 37.83 -4.21 12.04
N GLY A 243 38.06 -4.49 10.76
CA GLY A 243 37.05 -4.39 9.69
C GLY A 243 35.81 -5.26 9.90
N ARG A 244 35.86 -6.28 10.78
CA ARG A 244 34.70 -7.06 11.17
C ARG A 244 33.62 -6.21 11.87
N LEU A 245 33.96 -5.04 12.38
CA LEU A 245 33.05 -4.14 13.10
C LEU A 245 32.23 -3.23 12.17
N TYR A 246 32.61 -3.07 10.90
CA TYR A 246 31.93 -2.17 9.96
C TYR A 246 30.41 -2.38 9.82
N PRO A 247 29.85 -3.60 9.94
CA PRO A 247 28.40 -3.77 9.83
C PRO A 247 27.58 -3.16 10.97
N MET A 248 28.19 -2.83 12.10
CA MET A 248 27.48 -2.20 13.23
C MET A 248 27.43 -0.66 13.07
N PRO A 249 26.43 0.01 13.66
CA PRO A 249 26.44 1.47 13.80
C PRO A 249 27.72 1.94 14.49
N GLY A 250 28.40 2.92 13.89
CA GLY A 250 29.67 3.43 14.40
C GLY A 250 30.87 2.50 14.18
N GLY A 251 30.75 1.44 13.39
CA GLY A 251 31.84 0.50 13.13
C GLY A 251 33.06 1.16 12.48
N LEU A 252 32.85 2.05 11.53
CA LEU A 252 33.95 2.85 10.94
C LEU A 252 34.58 3.76 11.99
N LYS A 253 33.77 4.43 12.81
CA LYS A 253 34.26 5.28 13.92
C LYS A 253 35.21 4.50 14.84
N GLU A 254 34.80 3.31 15.30
CA GLU A 254 35.61 2.48 16.19
C GLU A 254 36.96 2.10 15.54
N THR A 255 36.93 1.74 14.25
CA THR A 255 38.17 1.36 13.53
C THR A 255 39.06 2.56 13.26
N MET A 256 38.51 3.72 12.94
CA MET A 256 39.28 4.96 12.76
C MET A 256 39.90 5.44 14.07
N HIS A 257 39.19 5.40 15.19
CA HIS A 257 39.71 5.74 16.51
C HIS A 257 40.82 4.78 16.98
N ALA A 258 40.85 3.55 16.46
CA ALA A 258 41.99 2.67 16.71
C ALA A 258 43.28 3.12 16.06
N LEU A 259 43.23 3.89 14.95
CA LEU A 259 44.38 4.48 14.26
C LEU A 259 44.67 5.90 14.73
N ASN A 260 43.65 6.74 14.83
CA ASN A 260 43.77 8.14 15.19
C ASN A 260 42.63 8.54 16.15
N LYS A 261 42.96 8.72 17.42
CA LYS A 261 42.00 9.04 18.50
C LYS A 261 41.57 10.50 18.50
N ASP A 262 42.33 11.37 17.84
CA ASP A 262 42.10 12.82 17.89
C ASP A 262 41.01 13.26 16.91
N LEU A 263 40.57 12.39 16.01
CA LEU A 263 39.50 12.65 15.06
C LEU A 263 38.14 12.83 15.75
N THR A 264 37.45 13.90 15.40
CA THR A 264 36.06 14.12 15.81
C THR A 264 35.15 13.36 14.87
N ILE A 265 34.64 12.19 15.32
CA ILE A 265 33.74 11.35 14.52
C ILE A 265 32.35 11.32 15.16
N ARG A 266 31.32 11.57 14.35
CA ARG A 266 29.91 11.44 14.74
C ARG A 266 29.26 10.34 13.91
N THR A 267 28.19 9.73 14.44
CA THR A 267 27.44 8.68 13.77
C THR A 267 26.01 9.14 13.45
N ALA A 268 25.43 8.60 12.38
CA ALA A 268 24.03 8.74 12.08
C ALA A 268 23.53 7.51 11.32
N GLU A 269 22.49 6.88 11.84
CA GLU A 269 21.90 5.68 11.27
C GLU A 269 20.36 5.74 11.33
N GLY A 270 19.72 4.91 10.50
CA GLY A 270 18.28 4.78 10.41
C GLY A 270 17.63 5.74 9.41
N PRO A 271 16.65 5.25 8.62
CA PRO A 271 16.07 6.01 7.51
C PRO A 271 15.32 7.27 7.94
N HIS A 272 14.90 7.36 9.20
CA HIS A 272 14.15 8.50 9.74
C HIS A 272 15.03 9.57 10.40
N THR A 273 16.28 9.24 10.77
CA THR A 273 17.18 10.14 11.48
C THR A 273 18.38 10.57 10.61
N LEU A 274 18.90 9.66 9.80
CA LEU A 274 20.07 9.88 8.98
C LEU A 274 19.90 11.06 8.01
N TYR A 275 18.80 11.07 7.24
CA TYR A 275 18.61 12.08 6.20
C TYR A 275 18.36 13.47 6.76
N ASP A 276 17.65 13.58 7.89
CA ASP A 276 17.54 14.84 8.65
C ASP A 276 18.91 15.28 9.20
N ARG A 277 19.77 14.32 9.57
CA ARG A 277 21.14 14.60 10.02
C ARG A 277 22.03 15.12 8.88
N LEU A 278 21.91 14.53 7.69
CA LEU A 278 22.62 15.00 6.49
C LEU A 278 22.16 16.40 6.09
N GLU A 279 20.88 16.72 6.21
CA GLU A 279 20.36 18.06 5.95
C GLU A 279 20.96 19.09 6.94
N ARG A 280 20.98 18.76 8.23
CA ARG A 280 21.63 19.61 9.24
C ARG A 280 23.13 19.72 9.03
N TYR A 281 23.79 18.63 8.60
CA TYR A 281 25.23 18.65 8.26
C TYR A 281 25.50 19.61 7.09
N TYR A 282 24.64 19.58 6.06
CA TYR A 282 24.73 20.52 4.93
C TYR A 282 24.61 21.97 5.38
N GLN A 283 23.66 22.28 6.27
CA GLN A 283 23.42 23.63 6.78
C GLN A 283 24.50 24.12 7.80
N THR A 284 25.34 23.23 8.29
CA THR A 284 26.36 23.56 9.31
C THR A 284 27.60 24.14 8.65
N GLU A 285 28.15 25.18 9.23
CA GLU A 285 29.45 25.73 8.81
C GLU A 285 30.58 24.69 8.91
N ASP A 286 31.49 24.61 7.94
CA ASP A 286 32.53 23.58 7.87
C ASP A 286 33.40 23.51 9.16
N ARG A 287 33.73 24.63 9.77
CA ARG A 287 34.49 24.65 11.04
C ARG A 287 33.83 23.95 12.22
N LYS A 288 32.48 23.75 12.16
CA LYS A 288 31.68 23.09 13.20
C LYS A 288 31.37 21.66 12.85
N LYS A 289 31.63 21.22 11.62
CA LYS A 289 31.44 19.85 11.18
C LYS A 289 32.43 18.89 11.87
N PRO A 290 32.05 17.65 12.16
CA PRO A 290 33.01 16.61 12.55
C PRO A 290 34.01 16.35 11.42
N ASP A 291 35.15 15.78 11.74
CA ASP A 291 36.14 15.37 10.74
C ASP A 291 35.56 14.24 9.85
N LEU A 292 34.77 13.36 10.45
CA LEU A 292 34.07 12.30 9.75
C LEU A 292 32.67 12.11 10.32
N LEU A 293 31.64 12.09 9.46
CA LEU A 293 30.30 11.66 9.76
C LEU A 293 30.14 10.21 9.25
N ASP A 294 30.11 9.24 10.17
CA ASP A 294 29.91 7.82 9.88
C ASP A 294 28.42 7.51 9.74
N VAL A 295 28.00 7.04 8.55
CA VAL A 295 26.59 6.97 8.18
C VAL A 295 26.16 5.62 7.60
N LEU A 296 25.01 5.12 8.08
CA LEU A 296 24.36 3.90 7.57
C LEU A 296 22.85 4.11 7.43
N ASN A 297 22.24 3.69 6.29
CA ASN A 297 20.79 3.82 6.10
C ASN A 297 20.00 2.91 7.05
N CYS A 298 20.47 1.67 7.28
CA CYS A 298 19.75 0.72 8.13
C CYS A 298 19.90 1.09 9.61
N GLN A 299 18.80 1.11 10.37
CA GLN A 299 18.76 1.58 11.76
C GLN A 299 19.72 0.85 12.72
N PHE A 300 19.92 -0.46 12.51
CA PHE A 300 20.81 -1.29 13.33
C PHE A 300 22.05 -1.74 12.54
N GLY A 301 22.48 -0.91 11.57
CA GLY A 301 23.60 -1.22 10.69
C GLY A 301 23.31 -2.31 9.67
N CYS A 302 24.37 -2.73 8.94
CA CYS A 302 24.25 -3.75 7.89
C CYS A 302 23.93 -5.16 8.44
N ASN A 303 24.18 -5.43 9.72
CA ASN A 303 23.87 -6.72 10.37
C ASN A 303 22.39 -7.07 10.28
N LEU A 304 21.51 -6.06 10.35
CA LEU A 304 20.06 -6.19 10.19
C LEU A 304 19.59 -5.44 8.95
N GLY A 305 20.32 -5.58 7.85
CA GLY A 305 20.06 -4.99 6.56
C GLY A 305 18.76 -5.47 5.90
N THR A 306 18.45 -4.89 4.73
CA THR A 306 17.16 -5.10 4.06
C THR A 306 17.04 -6.43 3.31
N ALA A 307 18.14 -7.19 3.20
CA ALA A 307 18.19 -8.49 2.51
C ALA A 307 19.01 -9.54 3.28
N THR A 308 18.92 -9.53 4.61
CA THR A 308 19.47 -10.56 5.48
C THR A 308 18.77 -11.90 5.30
N ALA A 309 19.40 -12.99 5.69
CA ALA A 309 18.81 -14.33 5.72
C ALA A 309 17.58 -14.40 6.65
N SER A 310 16.74 -15.43 6.50
CA SER A 310 15.61 -15.68 7.40
C SER A 310 16.07 -16.07 8.81
N THR A 311 17.27 -16.66 8.91
CA THR A 311 17.91 -17.08 10.16
C THR A 311 18.67 -15.96 10.86
N VAL A 312 18.51 -14.71 10.42
CA VAL A 312 19.21 -13.57 11.04
C VAL A 312 18.94 -13.51 12.54
N ALA A 313 19.99 -13.26 13.30
CA ALA A 313 19.94 -13.11 14.75
C ALA A 313 19.00 -11.96 15.15
N THR A 314 18.41 -12.05 16.34
CA THR A 314 17.70 -10.92 16.95
C THR A 314 18.66 -9.75 17.19
N LEU A 315 18.15 -8.55 17.47
CA LEU A 315 18.99 -7.38 17.75
C LEU A 315 19.98 -7.66 18.90
N MET A 316 19.50 -8.23 20.00
CA MET A 316 20.34 -8.53 21.17
C MET A 316 21.43 -9.58 20.87
N GLU A 317 21.09 -10.61 20.09
CA GLU A 317 22.07 -11.61 19.65
C GLU A 317 23.09 -11.03 18.67
N ALA A 318 22.65 -10.11 17.80
CA ALA A 318 23.52 -9.40 16.87
C ALA A 318 24.53 -8.52 17.63
N GLU A 319 24.05 -7.74 18.61
CA GLU A 319 24.89 -6.92 19.48
C GLU A 319 25.89 -7.77 20.26
N SER A 320 25.46 -8.86 20.92
CA SER A 320 26.34 -9.80 21.62
C SER A 320 27.41 -10.42 20.70
N THR A 321 27.03 -10.76 19.45
CA THR A 321 27.96 -11.27 18.44
C THR A 321 29.00 -10.21 18.09
N MET A 322 28.56 -8.97 17.89
CA MET A 322 29.46 -7.85 17.57
C MET A 322 30.41 -7.51 18.72
N ASP A 323 29.95 -7.54 19.97
CA ASP A 323 30.78 -7.36 21.17
C ASP A 323 31.86 -8.44 21.26
N SER A 324 31.49 -9.71 20.99
CA SER A 324 32.46 -10.82 20.94
C SER A 324 33.51 -10.56 19.85
N LEU A 325 33.09 -10.15 18.63
CA LEU A 325 34.03 -9.84 17.55
C LEU A 325 34.91 -8.63 17.87
N ALA A 326 34.38 -7.62 18.54
CA ALA A 326 35.14 -6.44 19.00
C ALA A 326 36.22 -6.85 20.03
N ASN A 327 35.88 -7.74 20.96
CA ASN A 327 36.83 -8.27 21.95
C ASN A 327 37.92 -9.11 21.27
N GLN A 328 37.55 -9.96 20.29
CA GLN A 328 38.54 -10.71 19.49
C GLN A 328 39.47 -9.76 18.73
N ALA A 329 38.92 -8.79 18.03
CA ALA A 329 39.72 -7.80 17.30
C ALA A 329 40.67 -7.00 18.21
N LYS A 330 40.21 -6.64 19.43
CA LYS A 330 41.06 -6.02 20.44
C LYS A 330 42.20 -6.95 20.92
N ASN A 331 41.96 -8.24 21.05
CA ASN A 331 42.93 -9.21 21.46
C ASN A 331 43.96 -9.51 20.35
N ASP A 332 43.49 -9.66 19.09
CA ASP A 332 44.36 -9.83 17.92
C ASP A 332 45.31 -8.62 17.75
N THR A 333 44.88 -7.45 18.24
CA THR A 333 45.67 -6.24 18.23
C THR A 333 46.57 -6.05 19.45
N LYS A 334 46.33 -6.79 20.57
CA LYS A 334 47.16 -6.76 21.78
C LYS A 334 48.27 -7.84 21.76
N GLY A 335 48.27 -8.74 20.81
CA GLY A 335 49.21 -9.86 20.71
C GLY A 335 50.65 -9.40 20.49
N GLY A 336 51.43 -9.40 21.57
CA GLY A 336 52.84 -9.18 21.62
C GLY A 336 53.27 -8.28 22.80
N LEU A 337 54.33 -8.67 23.48
CA LEU A 337 54.91 -8.05 24.68
C LEU A 337 55.25 -6.53 24.55
N LEU A 338 55.01 -5.94 23.34
CA LEU A 338 55.38 -4.56 23.01
C LEU A 338 54.32 -3.78 22.24
N GLY A 339 53.04 -4.24 22.18
CA GLY A 339 51.99 -3.49 21.46
C GLY A 339 52.13 -3.40 19.92
N VAL A 340 53.01 -4.20 19.34
CA VAL A 340 53.44 -4.16 17.94
C VAL A 340 52.42 -4.81 16.98
N GLY A 341 51.49 -5.62 17.48
CA GLY A 341 50.53 -6.37 16.62
C GLY A 341 49.59 -5.49 15.80
N LYS A 342 49.08 -4.39 16.37
CA LYS A 342 48.19 -3.43 15.68
C LYS A 342 48.79 -2.81 14.44
N LEU A 343 50.07 -2.56 14.48
CA LEU A 343 50.80 -1.81 13.47
C LEU A 343 51.34 -2.67 12.32
N LYS A 344 51.38 -4.00 12.46
CA LYS A 344 52.02 -4.86 11.45
C LYS A 344 51.28 -4.83 10.13
N ARG A 345 49.98 -5.06 10.12
CA ARG A 345 49.15 -5.08 8.89
C ARG A 345 49.11 -3.69 8.22
N PHE A 346 48.86 -2.64 8.99
CA PHE A 346 48.85 -1.27 8.46
C PHE A 346 50.24 -0.80 7.97
N LYS A 347 51.30 -1.27 8.60
CA LYS A 347 52.68 -1.04 8.09
C LYS A 347 52.97 -1.82 6.80
N GLU A 348 52.33 -2.96 6.59
CA GLU A 348 52.36 -3.70 5.32
C GLU A 348 51.57 -2.93 4.24
N PHE A 349 50.41 -2.37 4.56
CA PHE A 349 49.65 -1.53 3.65
C PHE A 349 50.42 -0.28 3.24
N ASP A 350 51.09 0.38 4.18
CA ASP A 350 51.95 1.55 3.94
C ASP A 350 53.04 1.31 2.90
N LYS A 351 53.58 0.08 2.87
CA LYS A 351 54.62 -0.31 1.92
C LYS A 351 54.10 -0.77 0.56
N THR A 352 52.87 -1.25 0.51
CA THR A 352 52.38 -2.01 -0.64
C THR A 352 51.23 -1.36 -1.36
N LEU A 353 50.39 -0.57 -0.66
CA LEU A 353 49.15 -0.01 -1.22
C LEU A 353 49.33 1.50 -1.49
N ARG A 354 48.65 1.97 -2.54
CA ARG A 354 48.63 3.39 -2.92
C ARG A 354 47.22 3.92 -2.76
N LEU A 355 47.03 5.09 -2.15
CA LEU A 355 45.73 5.73 -1.94
C LEU A 355 44.95 5.90 -3.25
N SER A 356 45.63 6.30 -4.32
CA SER A 356 45.04 6.49 -5.66
C SER A 356 44.35 5.25 -6.23
N ASP A 357 44.75 4.04 -5.78
CA ASP A 357 44.15 2.78 -6.23
C ASP A 357 42.86 2.44 -5.48
N PHE A 358 42.53 3.17 -4.43
CA PHE A 358 41.39 2.94 -3.55
C PHE A 358 40.48 4.16 -3.44
N THR A 359 40.51 5.03 -4.44
CA THR A 359 39.63 6.21 -4.53
C THR A 359 38.70 6.11 -5.75
N THR A 360 37.56 6.79 -5.65
CA THR A 360 36.56 6.95 -6.70
C THR A 360 36.07 8.40 -6.75
N ASN A 361 35.37 8.74 -7.83
CA ASN A 361 34.71 10.02 -8.02
C ASN A 361 33.19 9.84 -8.10
N TYR A 362 32.48 10.74 -7.43
CA TYR A 362 31.02 10.76 -7.46
C TYR A 362 30.53 11.88 -8.38
N HIS A 363 29.43 11.61 -9.10
CA HIS A 363 28.82 12.55 -10.02
C HIS A 363 27.38 12.84 -9.62
N GLU A 364 26.94 14.04 -9.89
CA GLU A 364 25.57 14.45 -9.69
C GLU A 364 24.61 13.62 -10.58
N ASN A 365 23.51 13.20 -9.99
CA ASN A 365 22.37 12.56 -10.67
C ASN A 365 21.07 13.12 -10.07
N ARG A 366 20.93 14.43 -10.09
CA ARG A 366 19.90 15.18 -9.36
C ARG A 366 18.50 14.83 -9.83
N VAL A 367 17.64 14.52 -8.88
CA VAL A 367 16.20 14.44 -9.09
C VAL A 367 15.62 15.85 -8.93
N THR A 368 14.96 16.33 -9.99
CA THR A 368 14.33 17.65 -9.97
C THR A 368 12.84 17.51 -9.68
N PHE A 369 12.36 18.28 -8.72
CA PHE A 369 10.94 18.36 -8.39
C PHE A 369 10.46 19.80 -8.50
N THR A 370 9.29 20.00 -9.10
CA THR A 370 8.57 21.25 -8.98
C THR A 370 8.00 21.37 -7.57
N ALA A 371 8.38 22.40 -6.85
CA ALA A 371 7.79 22.68 -5.55
C ALA A 371 6.39 23.29 -5.72
N PRO A 372 5.39 22.89 -4.90
CA PRO A 372 4.09 23.53 -4.91
C PRO A 372 4.19 24.99 -4.49
N THR A 373 3.45 25.87 -5.14
CA THR A 373 3.27 27.26 -4.69
C THR A 373 2.27 27.31 -3.54
N VAL A 374 2.16 28.44 -2.87
CA VAL A 374 1.16 28.67 -1.80
C VAL A 374 -0.26 28.43 -2.34
N GLU A 375 -0.53 28.84 -3.57
CA GLU A 375 -1.85 28.62 -4.19
C GLU A 375 -2.09 27.14 -4.53
N ASP A 376 -1.06 26.38 -4.91
CA ASP A 376 -1.17 24.94 -5.10
C ASP A 376 -1.51 24.23 -3.79
N TYR A 377 -0.85 24.60 -2.69
CA TYR A 377 -1.19 24.06 -1.37
C TYR A 377 -2.63 24.35 -0.98
N LYS A 378 -3.10 25.60 -1.13
CA LYS A 378 -4.49 25.97 -0.84
C LYS A 378 -5.49 25.18 -1.68
N ARG A 379 -5.20 24.98 -2.97
CA ARG A 379 -6.03 24.19 -3.87
C ARG A 379 -6.11 22.73 -3.42
N ILE A 380 -4.97 22.13 -3.08
CA ILE A 380 -4.92 20.72 -2.69
C ILE A 380 -5.57 20.51 -1.32
N PHE A 381 -5.34 21.38 -0.35
CA PHE A 381 -6.01 21.29 0.94
C PHE A 381 -7.53 21.40 0.82
N ARG A 382 -8.04 22.28 -0.04
CA ARG A 382 -9.49 22.31 -0.37
C ARG A 382 -9.96 20.98 -0.97
N MET A 383 -9.20 20.40 -1.90
CA MET A 383 -9.51 19.07 -2.45
C MET A 383 -9.51 17.96 -1.39
N MET A 384 -8.76 18.12 -0.31
CA MET A 384 -8.68 17.20 0.83
C MET A 384 -9.69 17.54 1.95
N HIS A 385 -10.57 18.54 1.76
CA HIS A 385 -11.46 19.09 2.78
C HIS A 385 -10.74 19.55 4.06
N LYS A 386 -9.59 20.21 3.88
CA LYS A 386 -8.77 20.78 4.95
C LYS A 386 -8.70 22.30 4.80
N ASP A 387 -9.79 22.97 5.14
CA ASP A 387 -9.98 24.40 4.88
C ASP A 387 -9.46 25.30 6.01
N THR A 388 -9.13 24.76 7.18
CA THR A 388 -8.60 25.48 8.33
C THR A 388 -7.15 25.13 8.60
N ASP A 389 -6.40 26.04 9.19
CA ASP A 389 -5.00 25.82 9.63
C ASP A 389 -4.88 24.61 10.55
N GLU A 390 -5.84 24.40 11.45
CA GLU A 390 -5.90 23.27 12.34
C GLU A 390 -6.01 21.95 11.55
N SER A 391 -6.93 21.86 10.60
CA SER A 391 -7.12 20.68 9.76
C SER A 391 -5.91 20.37 8.86
N GLN A 392 -5.18 21.42 8.42
CA GLN A 392 -3.96 21.31 7.62
C GLN A 392 -2.75 20.84 8.43
N ASN A 393 -2.81 20.89 9.76
CA ASN A 393 -1.72 20.55 10.67
C ASN A 393 -2.00 19.36 11.60
N ILE A 394 -3.03 18.55 11.32
CA ILE A 394 -3.34 17.33 12.11
C ILE A 394 -2.17 16.37 12.15
N ASN A 395 -1.46 16.20 11.05
CA ASN A 395 -0.23 15.42 10.92
C ASN A 395 -0.31 13.99 11.51
N CYS A 396 -1.46 13.31 11.36
CA CYS A 396 -1.72 11.99 11.95
C CYS A 396 -0.84 10.85 11.40
N GLY A 397 -0.22 11.03 10.22
CA GLY A 397 0.69 10.05 9.62
C GLY A 397 0.04 8.82 8.98
N ALA A 398 -1.30 8.67 9.00
CA ALA A 398 -2.00 7.50 8.46
C ALA A 398 -1.74 7.28 6.96
N CYS A 399 -1.63 8.35 6.18
CA CYS A 399 -1.28 8.31 4.76
C CYS A 399 0.18 7.93 4.46
N GLY A 400 1.01 7.76 5.51
CA GLY A 400 2.43 7.43 5.39
C GLY A 400 3.37 8.63 5.36
N TYR A 401 2.87 9.86 5.24
CA TYR A 401 3.68 11.09 5.31
C TYR A 401 3.69 11.67 6.73
N ARG A 402 4.78 12.34 7.09
CA ARG A 402 4.95 12.94 8.44
C ARG A 402 4.04 14.14 8.66
N THR A 403 3.79 14.92 7.62
CA THR A 403 2.94 16.12 7.71
C THR A 403 1.85 16.12 6.63
N CYS A 404 0.78 16.85 6.87
CA CYS A 404 -0.26 17.08 5.86
C CYS A 404 0.28 17.88 4.66
N HIS A 405 1.29 18.72 4.87
CA HIS A 405 1.98 19.44 3.79
C HIS A 405 2.79 18.48 2.90
N ASP A 406 3.48 17.48 3.46
CA ASP A 406 4.18 16.45 2.67
C ASP A 406 3.19 15.65 1.82
N MET A 407 2.03 15.30 2.39
CA MET A 407 0.96 14.63 1.65
C MET A 407 0.42 15.53 0.53
N ALA A 408 0.18 16.80 0.78
CA ALA A 408 -0.27 17.76 -0.23
C ALA A 408 0.77 17.92 -1.35
N CYS A 409 2.06 17.99 -1.00
CA CYS A 409 3.16 18.00 -1.96
C CYS A 409 3.18 16.72 -2.82
N ALA A 410 2.95 15.55 -2.21
CA ALA A 410 2.89 14.28 -2.92
C ALA A 410 1.70 14.24 -3.89
N ILE A 411 0.53 14.74 -3.50
CA ILE A 411 -0.64 14.87 -4.39
C ILE A 411 -0.33 15.82 -5.56
N PHE A 412 0.32 16.96 -5.29
CA PHE A 412 0.73 17.91 -6.33
C PHE A 412 1.61 17.24 -7.40
N ARG A 413 2.53 16.40 -6.96
CA ARG A 413 3.46 15.66 -7.84
C ARG A 413 2.84 14.43 -8.49
N GLY A 414 1.57 14.11 -8.25
CA GLY A 414 0.93 12.89 -8.73
C GLY A 414 1.49 11.60 -8.12
N MET A 415 2.14 11.72 -6.95
CA MET A 415 2.70 10.59 -6.20
C MET A 415 1.71 9.97 -5.22
N ASN A 416 0.64 10.69 -4.90
CA ASN A 416 -0.42 10.19 -4.03
C ASN A 416 -1.78 10.78 -4.42
N VAL A 417 -2.86 10.28 -3.83
CA VAL A 417 -4.24 10.67 -4.06
C VAL A 417 -4.90 11.09 -2.75
N ARG A 418 -5.90 11.99 -2.81
CA ARG A 418 -6.60 12.50 -1.62
C ARG A 418 -7.34 11.40 -0.84
N GLU A 419 -7.79 10.37 -1.55
CA GLU A 419 -8.47 9.19 -1.00
C GLU A 419 -7.59 8.38 -0.05
N ASN A 420 -6.28 8.60 -0.05
CA ASN A 420 -5.33 8.01 0.90
C ASN A 420 -5.25 8.78 2.24
N CYS A 421 -5.98 9.89 2.37
CA CYS A 421 -6.08 10.65 3.62
C CYS A 421 -7.28 10.17 4.44
N ILE A 422 -7.04 9.64 5.64
CA ILE A 422 -8.12 9.15 6.51
C ILE A 422 -9.15 10.23 6.87
N HIS A 423 -8.71 11.48 7.03
CA HIS A 423 -9.62 12.59 7.30
C HIS A 423 -10.50 12.94 6.10
N TYR A 424 -9.96 12.83 4.88
CA TYR A 424 -10.76 12.98 3.66
C TYR A 424 -11.78 11.85 3.55
N LEU A 425 -11.39 10.61 3.80
CA LEU A 425 -12.30 9.46 3.76
C LEU A 425 -13.41 9.59 4.81
N LYS A 426 -13.06 9.98 6.05
CA LYS A 426 -14.05 10.22 7.09
C LYS A 426 -15.04 11.30 6.65
N TYR A 427 -14.58 12.46 6.20
CA TYR A 427 -15.45 13.54 5.73
C TYR A 427 -16.36 13.09 4.57
N SER A 428 -15.82 12.36 3.60
CA SER A 428 -16.58 11.86 2.45
C SER A 428 -17.64 10.84 2.87
N LEU A 429 -17.33 10.01 3.85
CA LEU A 429 -18.24 9.04 4.45
C LEU A 429 -19.38 9.75 5.19
N ASP A 430 -19.06 10.66 6.11
CA ASP A 430 -20.03 11.45 6.87
C ASP A 430 -21.01 12.17 5.92
N ARG A 431 -20.50 12.78 4.85
CA ARG A 431 -21.34 13.45 3.86
C ARG A 431 -22.24 12.47 3.08
N SER A 432 -21.76 11.27 2.83
CA SER A 432 -22.58 10.22 2.19
C SER A 432 -23.70 9.75 3.11
N PHE A 433 -23.43 9.60 4.40
CA PHE A 433 -24.45 9.28 5.41
C PHE A 433 -25.54 10.34 5.51
N VAL A 434 -25.15 11.62 5.57
CA VAL A 434 -26.13 12.73 5.58
C VAL A 434 -27.05 12.65 4.36
N LYS A 435 -26.51 12.38 3.15
CA LYS A 435 -27.32 12.23 1.96
C LYS A 435 -28.24 11.00 2.00
N ILE A 436 -27.73 9.87 2.49
CA ILE A 436 -28.52 8.63 2.61
C ILE A 436 -29.68 8.88 3.60
N LYS A 437 -29.41 9.53 4.73
CA LYS A 437 -30.42 9.89 5.70
C LYS A 437 -31.51 10.81 5.12
N ASP A 438 -31.12 11.82 4.37
CA ASP A 438 -32.05 12.75 3.70
C ASP A 438 -32.95 12.02 2.68
N VAL A 439 -32.38 11.12 1.88
CA VAL A 439 -33.14 10.26 0.96
C VAL A 439 -34.07 9.32 1.73
N TYR A 440 -33.61 8.73 2.84
CA TYR A 440 -34.42 7.87 3.70
C TYR A 440 -35.62 8.64 4.27
N ASP A 441 -35.38 9.81 4.92
CA ASP A 441 -36.44 10.62 5.54
C ASP A 441 -37.49 11.04 4.47
N THR A 442 -37.04 11.41 3.28
CA THR A 442 -37.94 11.72 2.14
C THR A 442 -38.77 10.51 1.73
N THR A 443 -38.15 9.33 1.63
CA THR A 443 -38.83 8.08 1.25
C THR A 443 -39.90 7.69 2.28
N VAL A 444 -39.59 7.81 3.58
CA VAL A 444 -40.54 7.52 4.67
C VAL A 444 -41.76 8.46 4.59
N ASP A 445 -41.55 9.75 4.33
CA ASP A 445 -42.63 10.73 4.17
C ASP A 445 -43.50 10.42 2.95
N GLU A 446 -42.90 10.06 1.82
CA GLU A 446 -43.64 9.66 0.63
C GLU A 446 -44.45 8.36 0.82
N VAL A 447 -43.88 7.35 1.48
CA VAL A 447 -44.61 6.11 1.82
C VAL A 447 -45.77 6.40 2.75
N SER A 448 -45.62 7.31 3.72
CA SER A 448 -46.72 7.72 4.60
C SER A 448 -47.86 8.40 3.82
N LYS A 449 -47.55 9.25 2.85
CA LYS A 449 -48.57 9.88 1.97
C LYS A 449 -49.28 8.83 1.09
N ILE A 450 -48.57 7.88 0.56
CA ILE A 450 -49.12 6.79 -0.26
C ILE A 450 -50.08 5.93 0.58
N ASN A 451 -49.71 5.63 1.84
CA ASN A 451 -50.58 4.89 2.75
C ASN A 451 -51.89 5.65 3.04
N ALA A 452 -51.82 6.96 3.32
CA ALA A 452 -53.00 7.79 3.53
C ALA A 452 -53.90 7.83 2.28
N ILE A 453 -53.35 7.97 1.10
CA ILE A 453 -54.08 7.93 -0.17
C ILE A 453 -54.74 6.53 -0.38
N SER A 454 -54.05 5.46 0.02
CA SER A 454 -54.58 4.10 -0.07
C SER A 454 -55.76 3.87 0.84
N GLU A 455 -55.73 4.42 2.07
CA GLU A 455 -56.88 4.36 3.00
C GLU A 455 -58.08 5.12 2.42
N GLU A 456 -57.88 6.35 1.89
CA GLU A 456 -58.95 7.10 1.23
C GLU A 456 -59.53 6.40 0.02
N MET A 457 -58.70 5.72 -0.79
CA MET A 457 -59.13 4.93 -1.93
C MET A 457 -59.93 3.70 -1.49
N ASN A 458 -59.53 3.03 -0.42
CA ASN A 458 -60.24 1.85 0.13
C ASN A 458 -61.63 2.25 0.65
N ASP A 459 -61.74 3.37 1.37
CA ASP A 459 -63.02 3.91 1.83
C ASP A 459 -63.93 4.33 0.66
N GLY A 460 -63.33 5.00 -0.33
CA GLY A 460 -64.01 5.36 -1.57
C GLY A 460 -64.55 4.13 -2.31
N GLN A 461 -63.75 3.07 -2.40
CA GLN A 461 -64.15 1.81 -3.01
C GLN A 461 -65.32 1.13 -2.25
N GLY A 462 -65.26 1.10 -0.92
CA GLY A 462 -66.35 0.58 -0.09
C GLY A 462 -67.67 1.30 -0.39
N THR A 463 -67.62 2.61 -0.55
CA THR A 463 -68.77 3.47 -0.92
C THR A 463 -69.28 3.12 -2.32
N ILE A 464 -68.39 2.94 -3.28
CA ILE A 464 -68.73 2.62 -4.69
C ILE A 464 -69.39 1.23 -4.77
N VAL A 465 -68.81 0.22 -4.07
CA VAL A 465 -69.37 -1.15 -4.03
C VAL A 465 -70.77 -1.14 -3.39
N SER A 466 -70.94 -0.42 -2.29
CA SER A 466 -72.27 -0.28 -1.65
C SER A 466 -73.27 0.38 -2.60
N ALA A 467 -72.91 1.47 -3.27
CA ALA A 467 -73.77 2.15 -4.25
C ALA A 467 -74.11 1.27 -5.47
N ALA A 468 -73.15 0.48 -5.95
CA ALA A 468 -73.36 -0.48 -7.06
C ALA A 468 -74.33 -1.57 -6.66
N ASN A 469 -74.22 -2.11 -5.45
CA ASN A 469 -75.15 -3.13 -4.91
C ASN A 469 -76.56 -2.55 -4.75
N ASP A 470 -76.68 -1.29 -4.26
CA ASP A 470 -77.98 -0.62 -4.15
C ASP A 470 -78.66 -0.42 -5.54
N ILE A 471 -77.88 0.00 -6.53
CA ILE A 471 -78.33 0.15 -7.92
C ILE A 471 -78.72 -1.20 -8.49
N GLY A 472 -77.95 -2.27 -8.28
CA GLY A 472 -78.29 -3.62 -8.70
C GLY A 472 -79.59 -4.15 -8.09
N THR A 473 -79.77 -3.90 -6.78
CA THR A 473 -80.98 -4.25 -6.08
C THR A 473 -82.22 -3.51 -6.63
N LYS A 474 -82.08 -2.19 -6.80
CA LYS A 474 -83.14 -1.35 -7.39
C LYS A 474 -83.47 -1.75 -8.83
N ALA A 475 -82.41 -2.05 -9.62
CA ALA A 475 -82.59 -2.53 -11.01
C ALA A 475 -83.34 -3.86 -11.06
N SER A 476 -83.04 -4.81 -10.15
CA SER A 476 -83.75 -6.08 -10.02
C SER A 476 -85.19 -5.89 -9.61
N GLU A 477 -85.45 -5.00 -8.62
CA GLU A 477 -86.83 -4.67 -8.21
C GLU A 477 -87.63 -4.08 -9.37
N LEU A 478 -87.00 -3.14 -10.12
CA LEU A 478 -87.61 -2.51 -11.28
C LEU A 478 -87.89 -3.52 -12.39
N SER A 479 -86.99 -4.44 -12.69
CA SER A 479 -87.18 -5.56 -13.62
C SER A 479 -88.30 -6.48 -13.20
N GLY A 480 -88.39 -6.78 -11.91
CA GLY A 480 -89.53 -7.57 -11.35
C GLY A 480 -90.88 -6.86 -11.51
N ASN A 481 -90.89 -5.54 -11.27
CA ASN A 481 -92.15 -4.76 -11.44
C ASN A 481 -92.54 -4.64 -12.90
N ILE A 482 -91.61 -4.54 -13.81
CA ILE A 482 -91.93 -4.53 -15.26
C ILE A 482 -92.35 -5.87 -15.74
N SER A 483 -91.78 -6.99 -15.27
CA SER A 483 -92.28 -8.34 -15.58
C SER A 483 -93.68 -8.52 -15.11
N ARG A 484 -94.05 -7.99 -13.93
CA ARG A 484 -95.44 -7.99 -13.43
C ARG A 484 -96.36 -7.14 -14.30
N LEU A 485 -95.90 -5.95 -14.74
CA LEU A 485 -96.61 -5.06 -15.67
C LEU A 485 -96.82 -5.74 -17.03
N GLN A 486 -95.80 -6.40 -17.57
CA GLN A 486 -95.87 -7.16 -18.81
C GLN A 486 -96.91 -8.29 -18.71
N LYS A 487 -96.87 -9.11 -17.62
CA LYS A 487 -97.83 -10.13 -17.36
C LYS A 487 -99.24 -9.56 -17.22
N PHE A 488 -99.40 -8.47 -16.52
CA PHE A 488 -100.66 -7.79 -16.38
C PHE A 488 -101.13 -7.24 -17.73
N SER A 489 -100.29 -6.59 -18.52
CA SER A 489 -100.60 -6.15 -19.88
C SER A 489 -101.02 -7.29 -20.81
N GLN A 490 -100.28 -8.42 -20.74
CA GLN A 490 -100.64 -9.63 -21.52
C GLN A 490 -101.98 -10.24 -21.09
N ASN A 491 -102.27 -10.24 -19.79
CA ASN A 491 -103.52 -10.67 -19.28
C ASN A 491 -104.70 -9.76 -19.72
N VAL A 492 -104.41 -8.44 -19.69
CA VAL A 492 -105.40 -7.49 -20.22
C VAL A 492 -105.59 -7.65 -21.73
N LEU A 493 -104.52 -7.86 -22.49
CA LEU A 493 -104.60 -8.17 -23.92
C LEU A 493 -105.39 -9.44 -24.18
N ASN A 494 -105.16 -10.49 -23.41
CA ASN A 494 -105.89 -11.75 -23.56
C ASN A 494 -107.36 -11.61 -23.17
N MET A 495 -107.71 -10.82 -22.15
CA MET A 495 -109.07 -10.51 -21.75
C MET A 495 -109.84 -9.76 -22.83
N TYR A 496 -109.12 -8.95 -23.60
CA TYR A 496 -109.75 -8.17 -24.71
C TYR A 496 -109.81 -8.95 -26.03
N LYS A 497 -108.98 -10.01 -26.19
CA LYS A 497 -108.93 -10.83 -27.39
C LYS A 497 -110.24 -11.68 -27.56
N ASP A 498 -110.94 -11.99 -26.47
CA ASP A 498 -112.12 -12.80 -26.44
C ASP A 498 -113.46 -12.01 -26.38
N LYS A 499 -113.34 -10.68 -26.27
CA LYS A 499 -114.51 -9.79 -26.34
C LYS A 499 -114.63 -9.19 -27.73
N LYS A 500 -115.85 -9.29 -28.35
CA LYS A 500 -116.19 -8.72 -29.61
C LYS A 500 -115.90 -7.21 -29.59
N SER A 501 -115.19 -6.78 -30.55
CA SER A 501 -114.49 -5.51 -30.70
C SER A 501 -115.29 -4.29 -31.07
N GLU A 502 -116.37 -3.96 -30.37
CA GLU A 502 -117.17 -2.74 -30.77
C GLU A 502 -116.91 -1.49 -29.91
N GLU A 503 -116.01 -1.56 -28.85
CA GLU A 503 -115.80 -0.36 -28.00
C GLU A 503 -114.33 0.06 -27.73
N LEU A 504 -113.33 -0.58 -28.30
CA LEU A 504 -111.89 -0.12 -28.15
C LEU A 504 -111.40 0.37 -29.51
N LYS A 505 -110.90 1.61 -29.51
CA LYS A 505 -110.24 2.18 -30.69
C LYS A 505 -108.79 1.57 -30.86
N PRO A 506 -108.43 1.26 -32.10
CA PRO A 506 -107.12 0.63 -32.37
C PRO A 506 -105.91 1.51 -31.87
N GLU A 507 -106.14 2.79 -31.72
CA GLU A 507 -105.08 3.79 -31.28
C GLU A 507 -104.70 3.58 -29.79
N ASP A 508 -105.68 3.13 -28.94
CA ASP A 508 -105.39 2.93 -27.49
C ASP A 508 -104.55 1.65 -27.27
N PHE A 509 -104.70 0.68 -28.13
CA PHE A 509 -103.97 -0.57 -28.12
C PHE A 509 -102.52 -0.33 -28.61
N SER A 510 -102.32 0.46 -29.63
CA SER A 510 -101.00 0.88 -30.17
C SER A 510 -100.20 1.68 -29.14
N LYS A 511 -100.86 2.61 -28.44
CA LYS A 511 -100.22 3.43 -27.40
C LYS A 511 -99.73 2.54 -26.21
N MET A 512 -100.55 1.52 -25.80
CA MET A 512 -100.20 0.62 -24.72
C MET A 512 -99.02 -0.29 -25.09
N GLN A 513 -98.98 -0.78 -26.34
CA GLN A 513 -97.83 -1.53 -26.86
C GLN A 513 -96.58 -0.69 -26.92
N GLN A 514 -96.65 0.58 -27.39
CA GLN A 514 -95.53 1.50 -27.41
C GLN A 514 -94.99 1.81 -26.01
N PHE A 515 -95.92 1.93 -24.99
CA PHE A 515 -95.51 2.21 -23.61
C PHE A 515 -94.79 0.99 -22.98
N VAL A 516 -95.29 -0.24 -23.19
CA VAL A 516 -94.65 -1.46 -22.74
C VAL A 516 -93.32 -1.72 -23.40
N ALA A 517 -93.22 -1.41 -24.70
CA ALA A 517 -91.93 -1.50 -25.40
C ALA A 517 -90.90 -0.48 -24.87
N ALA A 518 -91.33 0.78 -24.61
CA ALA A 518 -90.46 1.82 -24.03
C ALA A 518 -89.97 1.45 -22.64
N ILE A 519 -90.81 0.90 -21.75
CA ILE A 519 -90.45 0.40 -20.42
C ILE A 519 -89.46 -0.78 -20.53
N SER A 520 -89.70 -1.73 -21.44
CA SER A 520 -88.74 -2.84 -21.65
C SER A 520 -87.39 -2.38 -22.10
N THR A 521 -87.30 -1.41 -23.03
CA THR A 521 -86.05 -0.80 -23.50
C THR A 521 -85.34 -0.09 -22.37
N MET A 522 -86.11 0.68 -21.55
CA MET A 522 -85.51 1.44 -20.43
C MET A 522 -84.96 0.46 -19.37
N THR A 523 -85.62 -0.66 -19.08
CA THR A 523 -85.13 -1.67 -18.12
C THR A 523 -83.87 -2.36 -18.61
N GLN A 524 -83.81 -2.66 -19.88
CA GLN A 524 -82.61 -3.25 -20.48
C GLN A 524 -81.44 -2.31 -20.38
N SER A 525 -81.66 -1.04 -20.66
CA SER A 525 -80.62 -0.01 -20.51
C SER A 525 -80.13 0.15 -19.07
N TYR A 526 -81.03 0.12 -18.07
CA TYR A 526 -80.67 0.15 -16.67
C TYR A 526 -79.86 -1.08 -16.24
N TYR A 527 -80.23 -2.28 -16.73
CA TYR A 527 -79.50 -3.53 -16.46
C TYR A 527 -78.08 -3.47 -17.03
N GLU A 528 -77.89 -2.98 -18.24
CA GLU A 528 -76.60 -2.80 -18.88
C GLU A 528 -75.71 -1.83 -18.10
N VAL A 529 -76.30 -0.70 -17.65
CA VAL A 529 -75.57 0.28 -16.80
C VAL A 529 -75.17 -0.33 -15.46
N ALA A 530 -76.01 -1.16 -14.81
CA ALA A 530 -75.69 -1.82 -13.58
C ALA A 530 -74.54 -2.83 -13.72
N GLN A 531 -74.54 -3.64 -14.80
CA GLN A 531 -73.47 -4.56 -15.11
C GLN A 531 -72.12 -3.80 -15.40
N GLU A 532 -72.17 -2.70 -16.16
CA GLU A 532 -70.97 -1.91 -16.42
C GLU A 532 -70.41 -1.30 -15.13
N PHE A 533 -71.27 -0.91 -14.19
CA PHE A 533 -70.86 -0.35 -12.92
C PHE A 533 -70.24 -1.44 -11.99
N GLU A 534 -70.82 -2.66 -11.95
CA GLU A 534 -70.29 -3.78 -11.21
C GLU A 534 -68.90 -4.18 -11.71
N GLN A 535 -68.71 -4.27 -13.03
CA GLN A 535 -67.42 -4.58 -13.64
C GLN A 535 -66.37 -3.47 -13.40
N ARG A 536 -66.76 -2.21 -13.38
CA ARG A 536 -65.88 -1.10 -13.02
C ARG A 536 -65.47 -1.13 -11.55
N SER A 537 -66.38 -1.51 -10.66
CA SER A 537 -66.14 -1.69 -9.22
C SER A 537 -65.14 -2.82 -8.94
N GLU A 538 -65.29 -3.97 -9.63
CA GLU A 538 -64.33 -5.08 -9.53
C GLU A 538 -62.95 -4.66 -10.01
N ASN A 539 -62.82 -3.97 -11.13
CA ASN A 539 -61.53 -3.46 -11.63
C ASN A 539 -60.87 -2.46 -10.67
N ILE A 540 -61.64 -1.58 -10.04
CA ILE A 540 -61.11 -0.66 -9.00
C ILE A 540 -60.63 -1.43 -7.78
N THR A 541 -61.36 -2.47 -7.35
CA THR A 541 -60.98 -3.33 -6.23
C THR A 541 -59.63 -4.03 -6.49
N GLU A 542 -59.46 -4.59 -7.70
CA GLU A 542 -58.19 -5.23 -8.09
C GLU A 542 -57.03 -4.22 -8.12
N GLN A 543 -57.24 -3.01 -8.66
CA GLN A 543 -56.22 -1.96 -8.67
C GLN A 543 -55.82 -1.51 -7.26
N VAL A 544 -56.76 -1.38 -6.33
CA VAL A 544 -56.46 -1.00 -4.94
C VAL A 544 -55.73 -2.12 -4.21
N MET A 545 -56.08 -3.40 -4.44
CA MET A 545 -55.39 -4.54 -3.86
C MET A 545 -53.92 -4.60 -4.35
N ASN A 546 -53.70 -4.32 -5.64
CA ASN A 546 -52.35 -4.26 -6.22
C ASN A 546 -51.55 -3.08 -5.64
N LEU A 547 -52.19 -1.92 -5.45
CA LEU A 547 -51.55 -0.76 -4.81
C LEU A 547 -51.23 -1.00 -3.34
N ALA A 548 -52.11 -1.66 -2.58
CA ALA A 548 -51.85 -2.02 -1.19
C ALA A 548 -50.64 -2.96 -1.07
N ALA A 549 -50.56 -3.99 -1.93
CA ALA A 549 -49.41 -4.90 -1.97
C ALA A 549 -48.09 -4.16 -2.31
N ALA A 550 -48.14 -3.18 -3.22
CA ALA A 550 -46.96 -2.35 -3.54
C ALA A 550 -46.54 -1.44 -2.37
N ILE A 551 -47.48 -0.93 -1.60
CA ILE A 551 -47.22 -0.12 -0.40
C ILE A 551 -46.61 -0.97 0.72
N ASP A 552 -47.12 -2.19 0.94
CA ASP A 552 -46.53 -3.11 1.93
C ASP A 552 -45.07 -3.44 1.56
N ALA A 553 -44.80 -3.70 0.29
CA ALA A 553 -43.42 -3.92 -0.19
C ALA A 553 -42.53 -2.69 -0.02
N LEU A 554 -43.02 -1.48 -0.27
CA LEU A 554 -42.29 -0.23 -0.04
C LEU A 554 -42.06 0.03 1.46
N SER A 555 -43.00 -0.31 2.33
CA SER A 555 -42.87 -0.19 3.79
C SER A 555 -41.78 -1.12 4.32
N GLU A 556 -41.76 -2.39 3.87
CA GLU A 556 -40.69 -3.34 4.20
C GLU A 556 -39.33 -2.87 3.73
N LEU A 557 -39.24 -2.36 2.50
CA LEU A 557 -37.99 -1.80 1.96
C LEU A 557 -37.52 -0.57 2.78
N SER A 558 -38.44 0.28 3.22
CA SER A 558 -38.15 1.46 4.05
C SER A 558 -37.61 1.05 5.43
N GLU A 559 -38.17 0.01 6.07
CA GLU A 559 -37.71 -0.51 7.35
C GLU A 559 -36.31 -1.12 7.22
N ASN A 560 -36.07 -1.92 6.18
CA ASN A 560 -34.75 -2.47 5.88
C ASN A 560 -33.69 -1.38 5.61
N LEU A 561 -34.07 -0.32 4.91
CA LEU A 561 -33.18 0.82 4.65
C LEU A 561 -32.85 1.56 5.94
N LYS A 562 -33.82 1.71 6.87
CA LYS A 562 -33.62 2.32 8.19
C LYS A 562 -32.65 1.50 9.04
N GLU A 563 -32.79 0.17 9.10
CA GLU A 563 -31.84 -0.71 9.79
C GLU A 563 -30.43 -0.55 9.22
N THR A 564 -30.30 -0.58 7.89
CA THR A 564 -29.00 -0.43 7.22
C THR A 564 -28.34 0.92 7.50
N VAL A 565 -29.10 2.03 7.55
CA VAL A 565 -28.58 3.36 7.88
C VAL A 565 -28.17 3.42 9.35
N THR A 566 -28.96 2.84 10.27
CA THR A 566 -28.65 2.81 11.70
C THR A 566 -27.37 2.00 11.96
N GLU A 567 -27.22 0.82 11.38
CA GLU A 567 -25.99 0.01 11.47
C GLU A 567 -24.76 0.75 10.91
N ALA A 568 -24.95 1.49 9.82
CA ALA A 568 -23.90 2.26 9.21
C ALA A 568 -23.51 3.49 10.07
N GLU A 569 -24.48 4.16 10.74
CA GLU A 569 -24.23 5.23 11.73
C GLU A 569 -23.46 4.70 12.93
N GLU A 570 -23.85 3.56 13.52
CA GLU A 570 -23.15 2.91 14.63
C GLU A 570 -21.72 2.51 14.25
N THR A 571 -21.52 1.98 13.04
CA THR A 571 -20.20 1.61 12.52
C THR A 571 -19.32 2.85 12.34
N ALA A 572 -19.88 3.98 11.89
CA ALA A 572 -19.16 5.24 11.74
C ALA A 572 -18.77 5.85 13.09
N GLU A 573 -19.67 5.81 14.08
CA GLU A 573 -19.38 6.27 15.45
C GLU A 573 -18.29 5.42 16.11
N GLN A 574 -18.33 4.09 15.99
CA GLN A 574 -17.28 3.19 16.48
C GLN A 574 -15.93 3.47 15.80
N SER A 575 -15.92 3.72 14.49
CA SER A 575 -14.70 4.08 13.75
C SER A 575 -14.12 5.43 14.17
N SER A 576 -14.97 6.38 14.60
CA SER A 576 -14.56 7.69 15.13
C SER A 576 -13.84 7.57 16.48
N TYR A 577 -14.28 6.63 17.34
CA TYR A 577 -13.69 6.40 18.67
C TYR A 577 -12.24 5.86 18.61
N TYR A 578 -11.85 5.20 17.52
CA TYR A 578 -10.47 4.71 17.32
C TYR A 578 -9.52 5.75 16.70
N ILE A 579 -10.01 6.97 16.41
CA ILE A 579 -9.23 8.05 15.76
C ILE A 579 -8.89 9.19 16.75
N GLU A 580 -9.57 9.25 17.90
CA GLU A 580 -9.17 10.09 19.03
C GLU A 580 -8.05 9.43 19.86
#